data_c3275a88dc118389e6bab7c8ea075302
#
_entry.id   c3275a88dc118389e6bab7c8ea075302
#
_cell.length_a   1.000
_cell.length_b   1.000
_cell.length_c   1.000
_cell.angle_alpha   90.00
_cell.angle_beta   90.00
_cell.angle_gamma   90.00
#
_symmetry.space_group_name_H-M   'P 1'
#
loop_
_entity.id
_entity.type
_entity.pdbx_description
1 polymer ?
#
loop_
_entity_poly.entity_id
_entity_poly.type
_entity_poly.pdbx_seq_one_letter_code
_entity_poly.pdbx_strand_id
1 'polypeptide(L)'
;VGEAKPTAEKKLKLEFIGVSITCGYGVDDEDRDHHFKCSTEDATKAYAFKTAQALDADYSLVSYSGNGIISGYTNDGKKVESQQVPPVYTKFAKSWGNYNGIFNVSDLDWDFSKFQPDFVVINLGTNDASYTKGDKEKVLEYADAYAEFLKVVREKNPNAHIICSLGVM
;
A
#
# COMPACT_ATOMS: atom_id res chain seq x y z
N VAL A 1 21.45 23.09 -14.49
CA VAL A 1 20.79 22.33 -13.41
C VAL A 1 20.09 23.35 -12.53
N GLY A 2 18.76 23.30 -12.45
CA GLY A 2 17.96 24.22 -11.63
C GLY A 2 17.99 23.85 -10.15
N GLU A 3 17.65 24.79 -9.30
CA GLU A 3 17.46 24.59 -7.87
C GLU A 3 16.06 23.98 -7.63
N ALA A 4 15.99 22.87 -6.89
CA ALA A 4 14.71 22.30 -6.48
C ALA A 4 14.09 23.19 -5.39
N LYS A 5 12.84 23.61 -5.57
CA LYS A 5 12.08 24.37 -4.56
C LYS A 5 10.90 23.56 -4.09
N PRO A 6 10.53 23.64 -2.80
CA PRO A 6 9.31 23.03 -2.32
C PRO A 6 8.08 23.57 -3.07
N THR A 7 7.15 22.69 -3.38
CA THR A 7 5.82 23.11 -3.84
C THR A 7 4.98 23.62 -2.67
N ALA A 8 4.00 24.46 -2.93
CA ALA A 8 3.05 24.88 -1.90
C ALA A 8 2.23 23.66 -1.45
N GLU A 9 2.02 23.53 -0.13
CA GLU A 9 1.14 22.51 0.42
C GLU A 9 -0.31 22.75 -0.02
N LYS A 10 -1.00 21.66 -0.34
CA LYS A 10 -2.42 21.68 -0.65
C LYS A 10 -3.25 21.60 0.64
N LYS A 11 -4.50 22.02 0.55
CA LYS A 11 -5.41 22.04 1.71
C LYS A 11 -5.84 20.64 2.15
N LEU A 12 -5.90 19.69 1.21
CA LEU A 12 -6.32 18.32 1.44
C LEU A 12 -5.12 17.38 1.29
N LYS A 13 -4.97 16.46 2.23
CA LYS A 13 -3.92 15.44 2.24
C LYS A 13 -4.53 14.05 2.30
N LEU A 14 -4.17 13.19 1.38
CA LEU A 14 -4.68 11.83 1.26
C LEU A 14 -3.55 10.81 1.37
N GLU A 15 -3.76 9.76 2.16
CA GLU A 15 -2.90 8.59 2.14
C GLU A 15 -3.67 7.40 1.58
N PHE A 16 -3.04 6.65 0.69
CA PHE A 16 -3.59 5.41 0.13
C PHE A 16 -2.68 4.24 0.49
N ILE A 17 -3.24 3.29 1.22
CA ILE A 17 -2.55 2.05 1.59
C ILE A 17 -3.13 0.94 0.73
N GLY A 18 -2.29 0.28 -0.08
CA GLY A 18 -2.79 -0.69 -1.04
C GLY A 18 -1.77 -1.66 -1.57
N VAL A 19 -2.14 -2.28 -2.67
CA VAL A 19 -1.37 -3.34 -3.34
C VAL A 19 -1.24 -3.06 -4.84
N SER A 20 -1.15 -4.06 -5.69
CA SER A 20 -0.94 -3.96 -7.14
C SER A 20 -1.87 -2.96 -7.85
N ILE A 21 -3.15 -2.92 -7.48
CA ILE A 21 -4.13 -1.98 -8.06
C ILE A 21 -3.76 -0.53 -7.74
N THR A 22 -3.22 -0.29 -6.54
CA THR A 22 -2.75 1.03 -6.11
C THR A 22 -1.40 1.38 -6.74
N CYS A 23 -0.54 0.38 -6.97
CA CYS A 23 0.74 0.54 -7.68
C CYS A 23 0.55 0.88 -9.18
N GLY A 24 -0.61 0.57 -9.76
CA GLY A 24 -0.81 0.65 -11.21
C GLY A 24 -0.15 -0.51 -11.96
N TYR A 25 -0.15 -1.70 -11.34
CA TYR A 25 0.41 -2.92 -11.92
C TYR A 25 -0.20 -3.21 -13.29
N GLY A 26 0.65 -3.32 -14.32
CA GLY A 26 0.23 -3.64 -15.68
C GLY A 26 -0.66 -2.60 -16.37
N VAL A 27 -0.76 -1.37 -15.83
CA VAL A 27 -1.66 -0.34 -16.37
C VAL A 27 -1.28 0.10 -17.79
N ASP A 28 -0.01 -0.07 -18.17
CA ASP A 28 0.53 0.23 -19.49
C ASP A 28 0.81 -1.03 -20.32
N ASP A 29 0.35 -2.21 -19.87
CA ASP A 29 0.48 -3.42 -20.66
C ASP A 29 -0.70 -3.56 -21.63
N GLU A 30 -0.40 -3.97 -22.84
CA GLU A 30 -1.39 -4.18 -23.91
C GLU A 30 -2.13 -5.53 -23.75
N ASP A 31 -1.54 -6.47 -23.01
CA ASP A 31 -2.08 -7.80 -22.80
C ASP A 31 -2.01 -8.21 -21.34
N ARG A 32 -3.15 -8.56 -20.75
CA ARG A 32 -3.29 -8.99 -19.36
C ARG A 32 -2.52 -10.29 -19.04
N ASP A 33 -2.21 -11.10 -20.04
CA ASP A 33 -1.55 -12.39 -19.87
C ASP A 33 -0.01 -12.26 -19.94
N HIS A 34 0.50 -11.05 -20.19
CA HIS A 34 1.93 -10.80 -20.12
C HIS A 34 2.46 -10.91 -18.69
N HIS A 35 3.70 -11.39 -18.57
CA HIS A 35 4.42 -11.34 -17.31
C HIS A 35 4.72 -9.89 -16.91
N PHE A 36 4.69 -9.64 -15.61
CA PHE A 36 5.02 -8.32 -15.04
C PHE A 36 6.33 -7.75 -15.56
N LYS A 37 6.29 -6.47 -15.89
CA LYS A 37 7.47 -5.65 -16.21
C LYS A 37 7.35 -4.33 -15.44
N CYS A 38 8.46 -3.87 -14.85
CA CYS A 38 8.49 -2.56 -14.18
C CYS A 38 8.10 -1.41 -15.15
N SER A 39 8.37 -1.58 -16.45
CA SER A 39 8.01 -0.58 -17.47
C SER A 39 6.52 -0.45 -17.75
N THR A 40 5.70 -1.40 -17.27
CA THR A 40 4.24 -1.38 -17.45
C THR A 40 3.49 -1.05 -16.16
N GLU A 41 4.20 -0.72 -15.08
CA GLU A 41 3.62 -0.28 -13.81
C GLU A 41 3.75 1.24 -13.67
N ASP A 42 2.62 1.94 -13.49
CA ASP A 42 2.58 3.39 -13.36
C ASP A 42 1.50 3.81 -12.34
N ALA A 43 1.93 4.12 -11.13
CA ALA A 43 1.03 4.54 -10.06
C ALA A 43 0.29 5.84 -10.38
N THR A 44 0.83 6.69 -11.27
CA THR A 44 0.15 7.93 -11.68
C THR A 44 -1.07 7.70 -12.56
N LYS A 45 -1.23 6.50 -13.08
CA LYS A 45 -2.41 6.07 -13.85
C LYS A 45 -3.41 5.28 -13.01
N ALA A 46 -3.06 4.93 -11.78
CA ALA A 46 -3.92 4.22 -10.85
C ALA A 46 -4.94 5.14 -10.17
N TYR A 47 -5.96 4.52 -9.58
CA TYR A 47 -7.08 5.24 -8.95
C TYR A 47 -6.62 6.21 -7.86
N ALA A 48 -5.66 5.83 -7.05
CA ALA A 48 -5.21 6.61 -5.90
C ALA A 48 -4.65 7.98 -6.31
N PHE A 49 -3.72 7.99 -7.26
CA PHE A 49 -3.17 9.24 -7.80
C PHE A 49 -4.24 10.07 -8.50
N LYS A 50 -5.08 9.45 -9.35
CA LYS A 50 -6.15 10.16 -10.05
C LYS A 50 -7.17 10.77 -9.10
N THR A 51 -7.49 10.10 -8.00
CA THR A 51 -8.37 10.65 -6.95
C THR A 51 -7.73 11.87 -6.28
N ALA A 52 -6.46 11.76 -5.89
CA ALA A 52 -5.74 12.89 -5.30
C ALA A 52 -5.67 14.09 -6.26
N GLN A 53 -5.39 13.83 -7.53
CA GLN A 53 -5.36 14.86 -8.57
C GLN A 53 -6.74 15.52 -8.77
N ALA A 54 -7.81 14.72 -8.84
CA ALA A 54 -9.17 15.24 -9.03
C ALA A 54 -9.67 16.08 -7.86
N LEU A 55 -9.17 15.81 -6.66
CA LEU A 55 -9.49 16.53 -5.42
C LEU A 55 -8.51 17.68 -5.12
N ASP A 56 -7.54 17.91 -5.97
CA ASP A 56 -6.45 18.88 -5.76
C ASP A 56 -5.78 18.68 -4.38
N ALA A 57 -5.43 17.41 -4.06
CA ALA A 57 -4.85 17.01 -2.79
C ALA A 57 -3.37 16.68 -2.90
N ASP A 58 -2.61 16.91 -1.81
CA ASP A 58 -1.33 16.24 -1.60
C ASP A 58 -1.58 14.76 -1.28
N TYR A 59 -0.63 13.89 -1.61
CA TYR A 59 -0.85 12.46 -1.46
C TYR A 59 0.38 11.69 -0.99
N SER A 60 0.13 10.60 -0.27
CA SER A 60 1.08 9.55 0.08
C SER A 60 0.55 8.21 -0.47
N LEU A 61 1.37 7.48 -1.23
CA LEU A 61 1.03 6.18 -1.79
C LEU A 61 1.89 5.10 -1.13
N VAL A 62 1.28 4.33 -0.22
CA VAL A 62 1.94 3.22 0.48
C VAL A 62 1.39 1.92 -0.09
N SER A 63 2.03 1.40 -1.14
CA SER A 63 1.53 0.22 -1.82
C SER A 63 2.64 -0.73 -2.27
N TYR A 64 2.35 -2.03 -2.12
CA TYR A 64 3.29 -3.11 -2.45
C TYR A 64 2.54 -4.24 -3.15
N SER A 65 2.83 -4.44 -4.45
CA SER A 65 2.19 -5.48 -5.24
C SER A 65 2.37 -6.87 -4.62
N GLY A 66 1.32 -7.68 -4.67
CA GLY A 66 1.32 -9.04 -4.12
C GLY A 66 1.20 -9.16 -2.60
N ASN A 67 1.26 -8.05 -1.84
CA ASN A 67 1.19 -8.09 -0.38
C ASN A 67 -0.26 -8.12 0.14
N GLY A 68 -0.45 -8.60 1.37
CA GLY A 68 -1.74 -8.61 2.06
C GLY A 68 -1.63 -8.18 3.51
N ILE A 69 -2.66 -8.45 4.29
CA ILE A 69 -2.70 -8.25 5.74
C ILE A 69 -2.02 -9.43 6.45
N ILE A 70 -2.46 -10.65 6.18
CA ILE A 70 -1.93 -11.88 6.80
C ILE A 70 -1.14 -12.73 5.82
N SER A 71 -1.36 -12.56 4.52
CA SER A 71 -0.68 -13.33 3.48
C SER A 71 -0.54 -12.51 2.21
N GLY A 72 0.62 -12.63 1.56
CA GLY A 72 0.74 -12.28 0.16
C GLY A 72 -0.06 -13.20 -0.75
N TYR A 73 -0.08 -12.85 -2.05
CA TYR A 73 -0.72 -13.67 -3.07
C TYR A 73 -0.11 -15.08 -3.14
N THR A 74 -0.97 -16.09 -3.23
CA THR A 74 -0.56 -17.50 -3.34
C THR A 74 -1.39 -18.24 -4.37
N ASN A 75 -0.74 -19.11 -5.14
CA ASN A 75 -1.40 -20.02 -6.07
C ASN A 75 -1.75 -21.37 -5.42
N ASP A 76 -0.95 -21.83 -4.47
CA ASP A 76 -1.07 -23.15 -3.84
C ASP A 76 -1.86 -23.13 -2.51
N GLY A 77 -2.30 -21.95 -2.07
CA GLY A 77 -3.05 -21.77 -0.84
C GLY A 77 -2.21 -21.82 0.44
N LYS A 78 -0.87 -21.81 0.32
CA LYS A 78 0.01 -21.65 1.48
C LYS A 78 0.16 -20.19 1.85
N LYS A 79 0.27 -19.93 3.14
CA LYS A 79 0.46 -18.58 3.65
C LYS A 79 1.82 -18.00 3.25
N VAL A 80 1.83 -16.77 2.72
CA VAL A 80 3.05 -16.06 2.31
C VAL A 80 3.29 -14.91 3.29
N GLU A 81 3.91 -15.22 4.43
CA GLU A 81 4.12 -14.28 5.54
C GLU A 81 5.13 -13.17 5.22
N SER A 82 6.05 -13.39 4.28
CA SER A 82 7.05 -12.40 3.86
C SER A 82 6.46 -11.23 3.05
N GLN A 83 5.21 -11.35 2.63
CA GLN A 83 4.51 -10.37 1.81
C GLN A 83 3.29 -9.80 2.55
N GLN A 84 3.55 -9.00 3.58
CA GLN A 84 2.52 -8.33 4.37
C GLN A 84 2.76 -6.82 4.39
N VAL A 85 1.66 -6.05 4.42
CA VAL A 85 1.69 -4.58 4.53
C VAL A 85 1.90 -4.12 5.97
N PRO A 86 1.23 -4.69 7.00
CA PRO A 86 1.31 -4.17 8.36
C PRO A 86 2.73 -4.02 8.91
N PRO A 87 3.66 -4.99 8.74
CA PRO A 87 5.02 -4.85 9.27
C PRO A 87 5.85 -3.75 8.61
N VAL A 88 5.48 -3.33 7.39
CA VAL A 88 6.25 -2.34 6.63
C VAL A 88 5.58 -0.96 6.58
N TYR A 89 4.35 -0.83 7.05
CA TYR A 89 3.63 0.44 7.07
C TYR A 89 4.33 1.53 7.90
N THR A 90 4.93 1.15 9.01
CA THR A 90 5.66 2.09 9.89
C THR A 90 7.11 2.30 9.47
N LYS A 91 7.53 1.70 8.37
CA LYS A 91 8.89 1.79 7.86
C LYS A 91 8.98 2.81 6.72
N PHE A 92 10.18 3.31 6.49
CA PHE A 92 10.44 4.25 5.41
C PHE A 92 10.08 3.66 4.04
N ALA A 93 10.44 2.40 3.81
CA ALA A 93 10.06 1.64 2.62
C ALA A 93 10.30 0.14 2.84
N LYS A 94 9.70 -0.70 1.97
CA LYS A 94 10.08 -2.11 1.83
C LYS A 94 11.21 -2.22 0.82
N SER A 95 12.29 -2.91 1.19
CA SER A 95 13.42 -3.18 0.31
C SER A 95 13.73 -4.67 0.24
N TRP A 96 14.20 -5.11 -0.93
CA TRP A 96 14.66 -6.47 -1.16
C TRP A 96 16.17 -6.64 -0.95
N GLY A 97 16.86 -5.63 -0.43
CA GLY A 97 18.30 -5.70 -0.22
C GLY A 97 18.86 -4.53 0.56
N ASN A 98 20.15 -4.60 0.79
CA ASN A 98 20.92 -3.58 1.49
C ASN A 98 21.36 -2.47 0.55
N TYR A 99 21.21 -1.23 0.99
CA TYR A 99 21.84 -0.08 0.30
C TYR A 99 23.36 -0.11 0.52
N ASN A 100 24.10 -0.46 -0.53
CA ASN A 100 25.56 -0.59 -0.51
C ASN A 100 26.13 -1.44 0.64
N GLY A 101 25.37 -2.42 1.17
CA GLY A 101 25.78 -3.22 2.31
C GLY A 101 25.78 -2.49 3.67
N ILE A 102 25.24 -1.26 3.71
CA ILE A 102 25.28 -0.41 4.91
C ILE A 102 24.01 -0.60 5.75
N PHE A 103 22.83 -0.52 5.12
CA PHE A 103 21.53 -0.67 5.80
C PHE A 103 20.43 -1.10 4.82
N ASN A 104 19.35 -1.65 5.37
CA ASN A 104 18.09 -1.84 4.64
C ASN A 104 17.19 -0.62 4.87
N VAL A 105 16.53 -0.13 3.84
CA VAL A 105 15.53 0.96 4.02
C VAL A 105 14.35 0.51 4.89
N SER A 106 14.06 -0.79 4.95
CA SER A 106 13.07 -1.38 5.84
C SER A 106 13.45 -1.37 7.32
N ASP A 107 14.71 -1.07 7.67
CA ASP A 107 15.15 -0.91 9.06
C ASP A 107 14.88 0.52 9.57
N LEU A 108 14.63 1.46 8.67
CA LEU A 108 14.35 2.85 9.00
C LEU A 108 12.86 3.06 9.28
N ASP A 109 12.55 3.73 10.38
CA ASP A 109 11.17 4.10 10.69
C ASP A 109 10.73 5.33 9.88
N TRP A 110 9.45 5.33 9.48
CA TRP A 110 8.85 6.49 8.85
C TRP A 110 8.47 7.54 9.91
N ASP A 111 8.84 8.77 9.68
CA ASP A 111 8.43 9.90 10.51
C ASP A 111 7.06 10.43 10.04
N PHE A 112 6.01 9.95 10.70
CA PHE A 112 4.63 10.33 10.38
C PHE A 112 4.33 11.81 10.59
N SER A 113 5.16 12.56 11.32
CA SER A 113 4.98 14.01 11.49
C SER A 113 5.20 14.77 10.18
N LYS A 114 5.90 14.17 9.20
CA LYS A 114 6.17 14.78 7.90
C LYS A 114 4.98 14.79 6.96
N PHE A 115 4.02 13.91 7.17
CA PHE A 115 2.80 13.84 6.38
C PHE A 115 1.66 13.33 7.25
N GLN A 116 0.75 14.23 7.61
CA GLN A 116 -0.47 13.90 8.37
C GLN A 116 -1.67 14.05 7.45
N PRO A 117 -2.27 12.94 6.99
CA PRO A 117 -3.39 12.97 6.06
C PRO A 117 -4.71 13.36 6.74
N ASP A 118 -5.61 13.97 5.99
CA ASP A 118 -7.02 14.15 6.38
C ASP A 118 -7.82 12.86 6.18
N PHE A 119 -7.44 12.08 5.16
CA PHE A 119 -8.08 10.79 4.87
C PHE A 119 -7.00 9.72 4.59
N VAL A 120 -7.22 8.54 5.18
CA VAL A 120 -6.48 7.32 4.87
C VAL A 120 -7.42 6.34 4.20
N VAL A 121 -7.14 5.97 2.96
CA VAL A 121 -7.91 4.99 2.20
C VAL A 121 -7.13 3.68 2.15
N ILE A 122 -7.72 2.61 2.68
CA ILE A 122 -7.09 1.28 2.75
C ILE A 122 -7.79 0.35 1.77
N ASN A 123 -7.05 -0.16 0.80
CA ASN A 123 -7.52 -1.12 -0.20
C ASN A 123 -6.67 -2.39 -0.12
N LEU A 124 -6.99 -3.25 0.84
CA LEU A 124 -6.29 -4.49 1.14
C LEU A 124 -7.28 -5.66 1.23
N GLY A 125 -6.77 -6.89 1.06
CA GLY A 125 -7.56 -8.12 1.19
C GLY A 125 -7.60 -8.97 -0.08
N THR A 126 -7.37 -8.39 -1.24
CA THR A 126 -7.33 -9.08 -2.53
C THR A 126 -6.34 -10.26 -2.52
N ASN A 127 -5.12 -10.04 -2.05
CA ASN A 127 -4.10 -11.09 -1.98
C ASN A 127 -4.39 -12.10 -0.87
N ASP A 128 -4.90 -11.64 0.27
CA ASP A 128 -5.35 -12.50 1.36
C ASP A 128 -6.44 -13.48 0.92
N ALA A 129 -7.34 -13.05 0.02
CA ALA A 129 -8.40 -13.89 -0.53
C ALA A 129 -7.86 -15.13 -1.25
N SER A 130 -6.68 -15.05 -1.87
CA SER A 130 -6.00 -16.20 -2.50
C SER A 130 -5.56 -17.25 -1.49
N TYR A 131 -5.27 -16.84 -0.25
CA TYR A 131 -4.94 -17.73 0.87
C TYR A 131 -6.17 -18.20 1.61
N THR A 132 -7.10 -17.30 1.94
CA THR A 132 -8.27 -17.64 2.73
C THR A 132 -9.27 -18.52 1.98
N LYS A 133 -9.45 -18.28 0.67
CA LYS A 133 -10.36 -19.04 -0.22
C LYS A 133 -11.76 -19.26 0.38
N GLY A 134 -12.22 -18.32 1.22
CA GLY A 134 -13.50 -18.43 1.91
C GLY A 134 -13.53 -19.36 3.12
N ASP A 135 -12.40 -19.93 3.54
CA ASP A 135 -12.27 -20.67 4.78
C ASP A 135 -12.58 -19.76 5.98
N LYS A 136 -13.55 -20.19 6.80
CA LYS A 136 -14.10 -19.35 7.86
C LYS A 136 -13.06 -18.98 8.93
N GLU A 137 -12.18 -19.88 9.30
CA GLU A 137 -11.16 -19.63 10.33
C GLU A 137 -10.12 -18.65 9.82
N LYS A 138 -9.66 -18.81 8.57
CA LYS A 138 -8.71 -17.90 7.93
C LYS A 138 -9.32 -16.52 7.69
N VAL A 139 -10.60 -16.43 7.36
CA VAL A 139 -11.31 -15.16 7.21
C VAL A 139 -11.42 -14.43 8.56
N LEU A 140 -11.64 -15.15 9.65
CA LEU A 140 -11.61 -14.56 10.99
C LEU A 140 -10.20 -14.09 11.37
N GLU A 141 -9.17 -14.91 11.10
CA GLU A 141 -7.76 -14.50 11.27
C GLU A 141 -7.46 -13.20 10.52
N TYR A 142 -7.90 -13.11 9.26
CA TYR A 142 -7.76 -11.90 8.46
C TYR A 142 -8.48 -10.70 9.10
N ALA A 143 -9.72 -10.88 9.54
CA ALA A 143 -10.51 -9.81 10.13
C ALA A 143 -9.87 -9.28 11.43
N ASP A 144 -9.38 -10.16 12.28
CA ASP A 144 -8.70 -9.79 13.52
C ASP A 144 -7.39 -9.04 13.23
N ALA A 145 -6.57 -9.55 12.32
CA ALA A 145 -5.33 -8.90 11.92
C ALA A 145 -5.57 -7.54 11.25
N TYR A 146 -6.64 -7.42 10.45
CA TYR A 146 -7.03 -6.14 9.85
C TYR A 146 -7.43 -5.13 10.93
N ALA A 147 -8.20 -5.57 11.94
CA ALA A 147 -8.58 -4.72 13.06
C ALA A 147 -7.36 -4.23 13.85
N GLU A 148 -6.37 -5.09 14.10
CA GLU A 148 -5.10 -4.68 14.73
C GLU A 148 -4.32 -3.69 13.86
N PHE A 149 -4.28 -3.91 12.56
CA PHE A 149 -3.65 -2.95 11.63
C PHE A 149 -4.34 -1.58 11.66
N LEU A 150 -5.67 -1.54 11.72
CA LEU A 150 -6.42 -0.29 11.84
C LEU A 150 -6.06 0.49 13.11
N LYS A 151 -5.75 -0.18 14.22
CA LYS A 151 -5.27 0.48 15.44
C LYS A 151 -3.94 1.18 15.21
N VAL A 152 -3.02 0.51 14.51
CA VAL A 152 -1.71 1.11 14.13
C VAL A 152 -1.92 2.32 13.22
N VAL A 153 -2.76 2.20 12.18
CA VAL A 153 -3.06 3.30 11.27
C VAL A 153 -3.66 4.49 12.04
N ARG A 154 -4.60 4.23 12.96
CA ARG A 154 -5.22 5.26 13.81
C ARG A 154 -4.20 5.92 14.74
N GLU A 155 -3.31 5.15 15.36
CA GLU A 155 -2.24 5.69 16.22
C GLU A 155 -1.34 6.66 15.45
N LYS A 156 -0.96 6.29 14.24
CA LYS A 156 -0.05 7.09 13.39
C LYS A 156 -0.77 8.30 12.75
N ASN A 157 -2.08 8.22 12.55
CA ASN A 157 -2.89 9.24 11.91
C ASN A 157 -4.12 9.57 12.80
N PRO A 158 -3.92 10.21 13.96
CA PRO A 158 -4.96 10.33 14.99
C PRO A 158 -6.19 11.12 14.53
N ASN A 159 -6.02 12.06 13.63
CA ASN A 159 -7.08 12.96 13.14
C ASN A 159 -7.67 12.56 11.80
N ALA A 160 -7.09 11.57 11.10
CA ALA A 160 -7.53 11.19 9.77
C ALA A 160 -8.89 10.45 9.79
N HIS A 161 -9.68 10.65 8.75
CA HIS A 161 -10.80 9.75 8.44
C HIS A 161 -10.26 8.49 7.75
N ILE A 162 -10.52 7.32 8.33
CA ILE A 162 -10.07 6.03 7.78
C ILE A 162 -11.22 5.42 6.97
N ILE A 163 -10.96 5.14 5.70
CA ILE A 163 -11.88 4.52 4.76
C ILE A 163 -11.33 3.14 4.38
N CYS A 164 -12.03 2.09 4.77
CA CYS A 164 -11.71 0.73 4.35
C CYS A 164 -12.48 0.43 3.06
N SER A 165 -11.74 0.16 1.99
CA SER A 165 -12.28 -0.19 0.68
C SER A 165 -12.00 -1.65 0.40
N LEU A 166 -12.99 -2.37 -0.10
CA LEU A 166 -12.78 -3.72 -0.62
C LEU A 166 -12.24 -3.63 -2.04
N GLY A 167 -11.11 -4.31 -2.28
CA GLY A 167 -10.53 -4.38 -3.62
C GLY A 167 -11.45 -5.06 -4.62
N VAL A 168 -11.42 -4.58 -5.86
CA VAL A 168 -12.08 -5.23 -6.98
C VAL A 168 -11.17 -6.38 -7.45
N MET A 169 -11.71 -7.58 -7.53
CA MET A 169 -11.09 -8.74 -8.17
C MET A 169 -12.02 -9.29 -9.23
#